data_a7c353368fb694a69f2f96157bfe8460
#
_entry.id   a7c353368fb694a69f2f96157bfe8460
#
_cell.length_a   1.000
_cell.length_b   1.000
_cell.length_c   1.000
_cell.angle_alpha   90.00
_cell.angle_beta   90.00
_cell.angle_gamma   90.00
#
_symmetry.space_group_name_H-M   'P 1'
#
loop_
_entity.id
_entity.type
_entity.pdbx_description
1 polymer ?
#
loop_
_entity_poly.entity_id
_entity_poly.type
_entity_poly.pdbx_seq_one_letter_code
_entity_poly.pdbx_strand_id
1 'polypeptide(L)'
;MQKVYDKDVGFSFHREEILMFQEVVEYLCKRNMQGFKYKSAAEELDLSIPLLRKYILLLKDTYIIRTIPHFFTDKTKELSHQKMIAIEDMGLLSYMTENFGSKTNNITTIKNFVYNEIIKNLPENHKCFTYQKINNSAIDFIIRDAEGMLIPIVISESNSDKAPKIFKSFEERYGHQVRKYIKTTPLTAKKSEIFGKELTILPHFMISTEF
;
A
#
# COMPACT_ATOMS: atom_id res chain seq x y z
N MET A 1 8.00 -16.96 -15.68
CA MET A 1 8.49 -16.63 -14.33
C MET A 1 9.82 -17.34 -13.99
N GLN A 2 9.94 -18.65 -14.21
CA GLN A 2 11.19 -19.41 -13.99
C GLN A 2 12.43 -18.74 -14.62
N LYS A 3 12.32 -18.20 -15.86
CA LYS A 3 13.44 -17.57 -16.57
C LYS A 3 13.96 -16.25 -15.95
N VAL A 4 13.13 -15.50 -15.21
CA VAL A 4 13.56 -14.28 -14.52
C VAL A 4 14.34 -14.66 -13.25
N TYR A 5 13.84 -15.65 -12.50
CA TYR A 5 14.56 -16.18 -11.34
C TYR A 5 15.88 -16.83 -11.74
N ASP A 6 15.92 -17.57 -12.86
CA ASP A 6 17.11 -18.28 -13.32
C ASP A 6 18.20 -17.34 -13.89
N LYS A 7 17.84 -16.19 -14.46
CA LYS A 7 18.80 -15.29 -15.10
C LYS A 7 19.31 -14.16 -14.18
N ASP A 8 18.40 -13.51 -13.45
CA ASP A 8 18.76 -12.30 -12.71
C ASP A 8 19.04 -12.57 -11.23
N VAL A 9 18.41 -13.59 -10.66
CA VAL A 9 18.59 -14.00 -9.26
C VAL A 9 19.52 -15.20 -9.14
N GLY A 10 19.50 -16.12 -10.11
CA GLY A 10 20.29 -17.36 -10.11
C GLY A 10 21.80 -17.17 -10.16
N PHE A 11 22.31 -16.02 -10.61
CA PHE A 11 23.75 -15.70 -10.58
C PHE A 11 24.29 -15.45 -9.17
N SER A 12 23.43 -15.18 -8.20
CA SER A 12 23.82 -14.79 -6.84
C SER A 12 23.40 -15.78 -5.75
N PHE A 13 22.64 -16.84 -6.09
CA PHE A 13 22.07 -17.76 -5.11
C PHE A 13 22.25 -19.23 -5.48
N HIS A 14 22.49 -20.07 -4.46
CA HIS A 14 22.40 -21.52 -4.60
C HIS A 14 20.93 -21.95 -4.76
N ARG A 15 20.70 -23.15 -5.34
CA ARG A 15 19.35 -23.67 -5.65
C ARG A 15 18.41 -23.66 -4.44
N GLU A 16 18.92 -23.96 -3.26
CA GLU A 16 18.13 -23.93 -2.02
C GLU A 16 17.73 -22.50 -1.63
N GLU A 17 18.63 -21.52 -1.82
CA GLU A 17 18.34 -20.11 -1.58
C GLU A 17 17.26 -19.56 -2.53
N ILE A 18 17.20 -20.07 -3.78
CA ILE A 18 16.17 -19.68 -4.75
C ILE A 18 14.78 -20.14 -4.26
N LEU A 19 14.65 -21.34 -3.73
CA LEU A 19 13.39 -21.85 -3.17
C LEU A 19 12.93 -21.02 -1.97
N MET A 20 13.84 -20.75 -1.03
CA MET A 20 13.56 -19.88 0.13
C MET A 20 13.15 -18.47 -0.31
N PHE A 21 13.79 -17.92 -1.32
CA PHE A 21 13.44 -16.62 -1.88
C PHE A 21 12.03 -16.62 -2.49
N GLN A 22 11.65 -17.68 -3.21
CA GLN A 22 10.30 -17.85 -3.77
C GLN A 22 9.24 -17.92 -2.66
N GLU A 23 9.51 -18.65 -1.59
CA GLU A 23 8.64 -18.73 -0.41
C GLU A 23 8.43 -17.34 0.24
N VAL A 24 9.52 -16.53 0.31
CA VAL A 24 9.40 -15.15 0.80
C VAL A 24 8.51 -14.31 -0.11
N VAL A 25 8.65 -14.41 -1.43
CA VAL A 25 7.79 -13.69 -2.39
C VAL A 25 6.33 -14.07 -2.23
N GLU A 26 6.04 -15.38 -2.17
CA GLU A 26 4.69 -15.91 -1.98
C GLU A 26 4.08 -15.43 -0.65
N TYR A 27 4.84 -15.50 0.44
CA TYR A 27 4.45 -15.01 1.75
C TYR A 27 4.05 -13.53 1.71
N LEU A 28 4.86 -12.69 1.06
CA LEU A 28 4.58 -11.26 0.94
C LEU A 28 3.36 -10.97 0.07
N CYS A 29 3.16 -11.73 -1.02
CA CYS A 29 1.98 -11.60 -1.86
C CYS A 29 0.70 -11.96 -1.08
N LYS A 30 0.70 -13.05 -0.31
CA LYS A 30 -0.44 -13.45 0.54
C LYS A 30 -0.73 -12.43 1.67
N ARG A 31 0.28 -11.70 2.12
CA ARG A 31 0.17 -10.63 3.14
C ARG A 31 0.21 -9.22 2.57
N ASN A 32 -0.04 -9.09 1.27
CA ASN A 32 -0.13 -7.83 0.58
C ASN A 32 -1.05 -6.84 1.30
N MET A 33 -0.61 -5.58 1.40
CA MET A 33 -1.32 -4.50 2.10
C MET A 33 -1.60 -4.79 3.59
N GLN A 34 -0.78 -5.63 4.21
CA GLN A 34 -0.81 -5.86 5.66
C GLN A 34 0.48 -5.36 6.31
N GLY A 35 0.40 -5.16 7.62
CA GLY A 35 1.56 -4.75 8.39
C GLY A 35 2.61 -5.87 8.46
N PHE A 36 3.89 -5.52 8.23
CA PHE A 36 5.01 -6.45 8.17
C PHE A 36 5.94 -6.28 9.36
N LYS A 37 6.23 -7.37 10.07
CA LYS A 37 7.21 -7.45 11.15
C LYS A 37 8.25 -8.51 10.83
N TYR A 38 9.53 -8.13 10.81
CA TYR A 38 10.63 -9.06 10.50
C TYR A 38 10.66 -10.29 11.41
N LYS A 39 10.42 -10.10 12.73
CA LYS A 39 10.45 -11.22 13.68
C LYS A 39 9.38 -12.26 13.36
N SER A 40 8.12 -11.85 13.24
CA SER A 40 7.02 -12.78 12.95
C SER A 40 7.17 -13.44 11.58
N ALA A 41 7.61 -12.68 10.56
CA ALA A 41 7.81 -13.24 9.23
C ALA A 41 8.97 -14.24 9.19
N ALA A 42 10.06 -13.99 9.92
CA ALA A 42 11.19 -14.89 10.02
C ALA A 42 10.80 -16.21 10.74
N GLU A 43 10.01 -16.11 11.81
CA GLU A 43 9.47 -17.27 12.52
C GLU A 43 8.54 -18.13 11.65
N GLU A 44 7.64 -17.49 10.88
CA GLU A 44 6.70 -18.19 9.99
C GLU A 44 7.38 -18.85 8.79
N LEU A 45 8.48 -18.29 8.30
CA LEU A 45 9.25 -18.78 7.15
C LEU A 45 10.43 -19.69 7.54
N ASP A 46 10.66 -19.93 8.83
CA ASP A 46 11.82 -20.65 9.36
C ASP A 46 13.17 -20.07 8.84
N LEU A 47 13.24 -18.72 8.79
CA LEU A 47 14.41 -18.00 8.31
C LEU A 47 15.07 -17.20 9.44
N SER A 48 16.38 -16.97 9.33
CA SER A 48 17.03 -15.98 10.17
C SER A 48 16.61 -14.56 9.78
N ILE A 49 16.47 -13.66 10.77
CA ILE A 49 16.15 -12.24 10.51
C ILE A 49 17.15 -11.58 9.54
N PRO A 50 18.49 -11.82 9.64
CA PRO A 50 19.44 -11.26 8.68
C PRO A 50 19.20 -11.71 7.25
N LEU A 51 18.90 -13.01 7.03
CA LEU A 51 18.61 -13.55 5.72
C LEU A 51 17.32 -12.98 5.14
N LEU A 52 16.25 -12.93 5.92
CA LEU A 52 15.00 -12.29 5.52
C LEU A 52 15.21 -10.80 5.15
N ARG A 53 16.03 -10.07 5.90
CA ARG A 53 16.38 -8.68 5.55
C ARG A 53 17.11 -8.58 4.21
N LYS A 54 18.03 -9.50 3.92
CA LYS A 54 18.72 -9.57 2.61
C LYS A 54 17.70 -9.75 1.48
N TYR A 55 16.75 -10.67 1.62
CA TYR A 55 15.71 -10.92 0.61
C TYR A 55 14.76 -9.72 0.43
N ILE A 56 14.30 -9.12 1.53
CA ILE A 56 13.45 -7.92 1.47
C ILE A 56 14.19 -6.74 0.80
N LEU A 57 15.48 -6.56 1.06
CA LEU A 57 16.26 -5.51 0.41
C LEU A 57 16.35 -5.77 -1.10
N LEU A 58 16.69 -6.99 -1.50
CA LEU A 58 16.75 -7.37 -2.91
C LEU A 58 15.42 -7.15 -3.63
N LEU A 59 14.29 -7.56 -3.01
CA LEU A 59 12.95 -7.36 -3.58
C LEU A 59 12.59 -5.89 -3.73
N LYS A 60 13.08 -5.02 -2.85
CA LYS A 60 12.93 -3.57 -2.96
C LYS A 60 13.81 -2.99 -4.08
N ASP A 61 15.06 -3.40 -4.14
CA ASP A 61 16.04 -2.89 -5.12
C ASP A 61 15.69 -3.34 -6.55
N THR A 62 15.00 -4.48 -6.68
CA THR A 62 14.47 -4.99 -7.95
C THR A 62 13.04 -4.53 -8.27
N TYR A 63 12.49 -3.60 -7.48
CA TYR A 63 11.13 -3.06 -7.66
C TYR A 63 10.02 -4.11 -7.69
N ILE A 64 10.19 -5.23 -6.99
CA ILE A 64 9.12 -6.24 -6.83
C ILE A 64 8.18 -5.82 -5.71
N ILE A 65 8.73 -5.21 -4.66
CA ILE A 65 7.93 -4.69 -3.54
C ILE A 65 8.28 -3.24 -3.21
N ARG A 66 7.30 -2.53 -2.62
CA ARG A 66 7.50 -1.26 -1.90
C ARG A 66 7.08 -1.39 -0.45
N THR A 67 7.72 -0.59 0.39
CA THR A 67 7.32 -0.45 1.79
C THR A 67 6.66 0.90 2.00
N ILE A 68 5.45 0.89 2.57
CA ILE A 68 4.66 2.09 2.84
C ILE A 68 4.83 2.44 4.33
N PRO A 69 5.38 3.61 4.67
CA PRO A 69 5.50 4.04 6.06
C PRO A 69 4.12 4.35 6.63
N HIS A 70 4.01 4.25 7.96
CA HIS A 70 2.80 4.68 8.66
C HIS A 70 2.89 6.17 8.98
N PHE A 71 1.77 6.89 8.85
CA PHE A 71 1.70 8.32 9.15
C PHE A 71 1.73 8.55 10.65
N PHE A 72 2.68 9.34 11.10
CA PHE A 72 2.76 9.88 12.46
C PHE A 72 3.11 11.36 12.43
N THR A 73 2.62 12.10 13.40
CA THR A 73 3.06 13.48 13.63
C THR A 73 4.50 13.52 14.15
N ASP A 74 4.92 12.47 14.87
CA ASP A 74 6.27 12.29 15.42
C ASP A 74 7.10 11.40 14.48
N LYS A 75 8.15 11.98 13.90
CA LYS A 75 9.06 11.26 12.98
C LYS A 75 9.74 10.04 13.61
N THR A 76 10.00 10.06 14.91
CA THR A 76 10.63 8.93 15.61
C THR A 76 9.70 7.70 15.61
N LYS A 77 8.41 7.93 15.80
CA LYS A 77 7.38 6.88 15.72
C LYS A 77 7.18 6.39 14.28
N GLU A 78 7.24 7.29 13.29
CA GLU A 78 7.16 6.94 11.88
C GLU A 78 8.26 5.95 11.46
N LEU A 79 9.49 6.13 11.95
CA LEU A 79 10.62 5.27 11.64
C LEU A 79 10.58 3.90 12.34
N SER A 80 10.08 3.85 13.57
CA SER A 80 10.06 2.64 14.40
C SER A 80 8.83 1.74 14.17
N HIS A 81 7.79 2.26 13.52
CA HIS A 81 6.53 1.55 13.37
C HIS A 81 6.58 0.52 12.22
N GLN A 82 5.68 -0.47 12.34
CA GLN A 82 5.46 -1.50 11.33
C GLN A 82 5.13 -0.88 9.97
N LYS A 83 5.87 -1.27 8.93
CA LYS A 83 5.61 -0.82 7.55
C LYS A 83 4.61 -1.75 6.89
N MET A 84 3.85 -1.23 5.95
CA MET A 84 3.02 -2.03 5.07
C MET A 84 3.81 -2.39 3.80
N ILE A 85 3.54 -3.55 3.22
CA ILE A 85 4.17 -3.98 1.96
C ILE A 85 3.15 -3.91 0.84
N ALA A 86 3.55 -3.32 -0.27
CA ALA A 86 2.84 -3.35 -1.55
C ALA A 86 3.66 -4.14 -2.58
N ILE A 87 2.97 -4.83 -3.47
CA ILE A 87 3.56 -5.54 -4.62
C ILE A 87 3.44 -4.65 -5.85
N GLU A 88 4.54 -4.41 -6.56
CA GLU A 88 4.55 -3.51 -7.72
C GLU A 88 3.83 -4.11 -8.93
N ASP A 89 4.05 -5.40 -9.20
CA ASP A 89 3.45 -6.10 -10.33
C ASP A 89 2.14 -6.78 -9.91
N MET A 90 1.01 -6.28 -10.43
CA MET A 90 -0.32 -6.83 -10.17
C MET A 90 -0.51 -8.22 -10.79
N GLY A 91 0.20 -8.54 -11.88
CA GLY A 91 0.20 -9.87 -12.50
C GLY A 91 0.89 -10.89 -11.59
N LEU A 92 2.06 -10.53 -11.04
CA LEU A 92 2.75 -11.34 -10.04
C LEU A 92 1.88 -11.57 -8.79
N LEU A 93 1.27 -10.50 -8.25
CA LEU A 93 0.37 -10.58 -7.10
C LEU A 93 -0.78 -11.56 -7.38
N SER A 94 -1.46 -11.39 -8.53
CA SER A 94 -2.61 -12.24 -8.91
C SER A 94 -2.22 -13.70 -9.11
N TYR A 95 -1.05 -13.94 -9.70
CA TYR A 95 -0.53 -15.29 -9.90
C TYR A 95 -0.19 -15.97 -8.56
N MET A 96 0.57 -15.29 -7.69
CA MET A 96 1.00 -15.83 -6.39
C MET A 96 -0.15 -16.01 -5.38
N THR A 97 -1.25 -15.29 -5.54
CA THR A 97 -2.46 -15.42 -4.70
C THR A 97 -3.54 -16.28 -5.34
N GLU A 98 -3.24 -16.96 -6.46
CA GLU A 98 -4.18 -17.83 -7.21
C GLU A 98 -5.45 -17.10 -7.68
N ASN A 99 -5.38 -15.77 -7.83
CA ASN A 99 -6.48 -14.92 -8.26
C ASN A 99 -6.38 -14.51 -9.74
N PHE A 100 -5.44 -15.07 -10.49
CA PHE A 100 -5.24 -14.73 -11.90
C PHE A 100 -6.48 -15.11 -12.73
N GLY A 101 -7.05 -14.11 -13.42
CA GLY A 101 -8.29 -14.28 -14.17
C GLY A 101 -9.57 -14.31 -13.33
N SER A 102 -9.50 -14.12 -12.02
CA SER A 102 -10.68 -13.99 -11.17
C SER A 102 -11.47 -12.71 -11.50
N LYS A 103 -12.82 -12.84 -11.51
CA LYS A 103 -13.72 -11.69 -11.70
C LYS A 103 -13.91 -10.85 -10.43
N THR A 104 -13.48 -11.35 -9.29
CA THR A 104 -13.62 -10.69 -7.99
C THR A 104 -12.25 -10.36 -7.42
N ASN A 105 -11.99 -9.08 -7.23
CA ASN A 105 -10.82 -8.62 -6.50
C ASN A 105 -11.18 -8.42 -5.03
N ASN A 106 -10.35 -8.92 -4.13
CA ASN A 106 -10.49 -8.61 -2.72
C ASN A 106 -10.00 -7.17 -2.44
N ILE A 107 -10.42 -6.60 -1.31
CA ILE A 107 -10.09 -5.23 -0.94
C ILE A 107 -8.58 -4.95 -0.86
N THR A 108 -7.77 -5.93 -0.47
CA THR A 108 -6.31 -5.76 -0.39
C THR A 108 -5.68 -5.63 -1.77
N THR A 109 -6.18 -6.38 -2.76
CA THR A 109 -5.76 -6.24 -4.17
C THR A 109 -6.15 -4.87 -4.73
N ILE A 110 -7.37 -4.40 -4.44
CA ILE A 110 -7.81 -3.05 -4.84
C ILE A 110 -6.93 -1.98 -4.19
N LYS A 111 -6.63 -2.09 -2.91
CA LYS A 111 -5.72 -1.16 -2.21
C LYS A 111 -4.32 -1.14 -2.83
N ASN A 112 -3.78 -2.30 -3.18
CA ASN A 112 -2.49 -2.40 -3.84
C ASN A 112 -2.49 -1.74 -5.22
N PHE A 113 -3.55 -1.97 -6.01
CA PHE A 113 -3.73 -1.32 -7.30
C PHE A 113 -3.79 0.22 -7.16
N VAL A 114 -4.65 0.72 -6.26
CA VAL A 114 -4.78 2.17 -6.01
C VAL A 114 -3.45 2.77 -5.54
N TYR A 115 -2.73 2.09 -4.67
CA TYR A 115 -1.41 2.52 -4.23
C TYR A 115 -0.41 2.63 -5.40
N ASN A 116 -0.36 1.61 -6.25
CA ASN A 116 0.54 1.62 -7.41
C ASN A 116 0.22 2.76 -8.37
N GLU A 117 -1.07 3.03 -8.63
CA GLU A 117 -1.49 4.16 -9.46
C GLU A 117 -1.15 5.52 -8.82
N ILE A 118 -1.31 5.66 -7.50
CA ILE A 118 -0.86 6.86 -6.78
C ILE A 118 0.64 7.06 -6.98
N ILE A 119 1.47 6.05 -6.67
CA ILE A 119 2.93 6.19 -6.66
C ILE A 119 3.51 6.47 -8.07
N LYS A 120 2.90 5.93 -9.11
CA LYS A 120 3.32 6.18 -10.50
C LYS A 120 3.13 7.65 -10.92
N ASN A 121 2.13 8.33 -10.34
CA ASN A 121 1.75 9.69 -10.71
C ASN A 121 2.08 10.73 -9.63
N LEU A 122 2.59 10.29 -8.48
CA LEU A 122 2.89 11.16 -7.35
C LEU A 122 4.11 12.05 -7.65
N PRO A 123 4.03 13.38 -7.54
CA PRO A 123 5.18 14.27 -7.69
C PRO A 123 6.31 13.94 -6.72
N GLU A 124 7.56 14.15 -7.12
CA GLU A 124 8.76 13.78 -6.34
C GLU A 124 8.78 14.30 -4.90
N ASN A 125 8.26 15.49 -4.67
CA ASN A 125 8.23 16.12 -3.35
C ASN A 125 7.04 15.69 -2.48
N HIS A 126 6.20 14.78 -2.95
CA HIS A 126 5.07 14.23 -2.22
C HIS A 126 5.43 12.90 -1.57
N LYS A 127 4.74 12.54 -0.49
CA LYS A 127 4.96 11.26 0.21
C LYS A 127 3.64 10.58 0.51
N CYS A 128 3.60 9.27 0.30
CA CYS A 128 2.44 8.43 0.60
C CYS A 128 2.68 7.64 1.90
N PHE A 129 1.68 7.62 2.77
CA PHE A 129 1.66 6.94 4.06
C PHE A 129 0.39 6.12 4.20
N THR A 130 0.40 5.13 5.09
CA THR A 130 -0.82 4.50 5.62
C THR A 130 -1.20 5.14 6.95
N TYR A 131 -2.49 5.07 7.32
CA TYR A 131 -2.95 5.56 8.61
C TYR A 131 -4.02 4.63 9.21
N GLN A 132 -3.72 4.07 10.35
CA GLN A 132 -4.64 3.21 11.08
C GLN A 132 -4.89 3.80 12.48
N LYS A 133 -6.15 4.08 12.79
CA LYS A 133 -6.56 4.49 14.12
C LYS A 133 -6.86 3.26 14.98
N ILE A 134 -6.72 3.40 16.30
CA ILE A 134 -7.21 2.44 17.29
C ILE A 134 -8.73 2.24 17.04
N ASN A 135 -9.25 1.04 17.09
CA ASN A 135 -10.63 0.62 16.79
C ASN A 135 -10.94 0.31 15.31
N ASN A 136 -9.99 -0.23 14.56
CA ASN A 136 -10.19 -0.71 13.18
C ASN A 136 -10.70 0.31 12.15
N SER A 137 -10.78 1.60 12.47
CA SER A 137 -11.07 2.63 11.50
C SER A 137 -9.77 3.05 10.83
N ALA A 138 -9.66 2.91 9.52
CA ALA A 138 -8.47 3.24 8.76
C ALA A 138 -8.78 4.31 7.70
N ILE A 139 -7.80 5.18 7.47
CA ILE A 139 -7.61 5.86 6.19
C ILE A 139 -6.58 5.04 5.46
N ASP A 140 -6.88 4.62 4.23
CA ASP A 140 -6.01 3.69 3.52
C ASP A 140 -4.68 4.35 3.19
N PHE A 141 -4.72 5.57 2.65
CA PHE A 141 -3.52 6.35 2.36
C PHE A 141 -3.67 7.81 2.78
N ILE A 142 -2.56 8.42 3.13
CA ILE A 142 -2.41 9.86 3.30
C ILE A 142 -1.30 10.30 2.38
N ILE A 143 -1.60 11.22 1.49
CA ILE A 143 -0.55 11.94 0.75
C ILE A 143 -0.19 13.19 1.54
N ARG A 144 1.10 13.41 1.74
CA ARG A 144 1.65 14.68 2.21
C ARG A 144 2.29 15.36 1.02
N ASP A 145 1.77 16.53 0.66
CA ASP A 145 2.30 17.29 -0.46
C ASP A 145 3.58 18.05 -0.08
N ALA A 146 4.14 18.79 -1.05
CA ALA A 146 5.37 19.55 -0.89
C ALA A 146 5.24 20.69 0.17
N GLU A 147 4.04 21.19 0.40
CA GLU A 147 3.72 22.23 1.39
C GLU A 147 3.43 21.64 2.78
N GLY A 148 3.42 20.31 2.90
CA GLY A 148 3.12 19.59 4.13
C GLY A 148 1.64 19.36 4.38
N MET A 149 0.76 19.77 3.44
CA MET A 149 -0.68 19.54 3.52
C MET A 149 -1.03 18.07 3.27
N LEU A 150 -2.13 17.63 3.85
CA LEU A 150 -2.56 16.24 3.86
C LEU A 150 -3.73 16.03 2.90
N ILE A 151 -3.71 14.92 2.19
CA ILE A 151 -4.81 14.43 1.36
C ILE A 151 -5.14 13.00 1.82
N PRO A 152 -6.08 12.82 2.75
CA PRO A 152 -6.52 11.49 3.18
C PRO A 152 -7.37 10.80 2.12
N ILE A 153 -7.10 9.53 1.88
CA ILE A 153 -7.72 8.69 0.86
C ILE A 153 -8.34 7.46 1.52
N VAL A 154 -9.61 7.22 1.27
CA VAL A 154 -10.34 6.01 1.69
C VAL A 154 -10.80 5.24 0.46
N ILE A 155 -10.59 3.93 0.48
CA ILE A 155 -10.98 3.00 -0.58
C ILE A 155 -12.23 2.25 -0.14
N SER A 156 -13.28 2.29 -0.97
CA SER A 156 -14.59 1.69 -0.67
C SER A 156 -14.94 0.62 -1.70
N GLU A 157 -15.34 -0.55 -1.25
CA GLU A 157 -15.86 -1.61 -2.14
C GLU A 157 -17.28 -1.31 -2.65
N SER A 158 -17.95 -0.33 -2.05
CA SER A 158 -19.31 0.05 -2.44
C SER A 158 -19.33 1.34 -3.26
N ASN A 159 -20.30 1.46 -4.15
CA ASN A 159 -20.57 2.67 -4.95
C ASN A 159 -21.29 3.77 -4.15
N SER A 160 -21.20 3.78 -2.82
CA SER A 160 -21.81 4.81 -2.00
C SER A 160 -21.13 6.17 -2.22
N ASP A 161 -21.94 7.21 -2.42
CA ASP A 161 -21.51 8.60 -2.52
C ASP A 161 -21.40 9.33 -1.17
N LYS A 162 -21.57 8.60 -0.06
CA LYS A 162 -21.46 9.16 1.30
C LYS A 162 -20.00 9.28 1.73
N ALA A 163 -19.70 10.38 2.42
CA ALA A 163 -18.39 10.58 3.04
C ALA A 163 -18.11 9.49 4.10
N PRO A 164 -16.89 8.92 4.14
CA PRO A 164 -16.49 7.99 5.19
C PRO A 164 -16.51 8.65 6.58
N LYS A 165 -17.07 7.96 7.57
CA LYS A 165 -17.16 8.47 8.95
C LYS A 165 -15.79 8.80 9.56
N ILE A 166 -14.75 8.09 9.14
CA ILE A 166 -13.35 8.29 9.61
C ILE A 166 -12.83 9.70 9.27
N PHE A 167 -13.31 10.34 8.20
CA PHE A 167 -12.90 11.69 7.84
C PHE A 167 -13.27 12.72 8.93
N LYS A 168 -14.39 12.53 9.63
CA LYS A 168 -14.77 13.42 10.74
C LYS A 168 -13.71 13.39 11.85
N SER A 169 -13.32 12.21 12.30
CA SER A 169 -12.32 12.10 13.37
C SER A 169 -10.89 12.46 12.91
N PHE A 170 -10.63 12.40 11.63
CA PHE A 170 -9.39 12.89 11.06
C PHE A 170 -9.37 14.42 10.97
N GLU A 171 -10.49 15.03 10.55
CA GLU A 171 -10.69 16.48 10.55
C GLU A 171 -10.54 17.09 11.94
N GLU A 172 -11.16 16.50 12.96
CA GLU A 172 -11.05 16.96 14.36
C GLU A 172 -9.58 17.02 14.84
N ARG A 173 -8.70 16.16 14.30
CA ARG A 173 -7.31 16.06 14.72
C ARG A 173 -6.34 16.80 13.82
N TYR A 174 -6.55 16.79 12.52
CA TYR A 174 -5.60 17.26 11.50
C TYR A 174 -6.22 18.26 10.51
N GLY A 175 -7.46 18.69 10.70
CA GLY A 175 -8.21 19.49 9.72
C GLY A 175 -7.49 20.73 9.22
N HIS A 176 -6.74 21.42 10.10
CA HIS A 176 -5.95 22.59 9.73
C HIS A 176 -4.82 22.30 8.71
N GLN A 177 -4.46 21.02 8.52
CA GLN A 177 -3.46 20.57 7.56
C GLN A 177 -4.09 19.84 6.35
N VAL A 178 -5.41 19.62 6.33
CA VAL A 178 -6.04 18.90 5.22
C VAL A 178 -6.36 19.85 4.07
N ARG A 179 -5.87 19.51 2.87
CA ARG A 179 -6.16 20.23 1.62
C ARG A 179 -7.49 19.83 1.02
N LYS A 180 -7.70 18.52 0.82
CA LYS A 180 -8.92 17.90 0.27
C LYS A 180 -9.04 16.48 0.76
N TYR A 181 -10.22 15.88 0.56
CA TYR A 181 -10.52 14.48 0.84
C TYR A 181 -10.74 13.70 -0.44
N ILE A 182 -10.29 12.45 -0.51
CA ILE A 182 -10.53 11.56 -1.64
C ILE A 182 -11.17 10.28 -1.13
N LYS A 183 -12.21 9.83 -1.82
CA LYS A 183 -12.79 8.50 -1.67
C LYS A 183 -12.78 7.82 -3.02
N THR A 184 -12.22 6.61 -3.08
CA THR A 184 -12.36 5.81 -4.30
C THR A 184 -13.43 4.74 -4.14
N THR A 185 -14.13 4.45 -5.23
CA THR A 185 -15.25 3.50 -5.32
C THR A 185 -15.09 2.65 -6.59
N PRO A 186 -15.87 1.58 -6.78
CA PRO A 186 -15.84 0.85 -8.05
C PRO A 186 -16.15 1.71 -9.27
N LEU A 187 -17.21 2.55 -9.24
CA LEU A 187 -17.67 3.27 -10.43
C LEU A 187 -18.18 4.72 -10.17
N THR A 188 -18.45 5.12 -8.90
CA THR A 188 -19.07 6.42 -8.62
C THR A 188 -18.06 7.55 -8.79
N ALA A 189 -18.45 8.59 -9.54
CA ALA A 189 -17.73 9.86 -9.66
C ALA A 189 -18.62 11.00 -9.18
N LYS A 190 -18.14 11.80 -8.20
CA LYS A 190 -18.85 12.95 -7.65
C LYS A 190 -17.86 13.90 -6.96
N LYS A 191 -18.08 15.21 -7.13
CA LYS A 191 -17.44 16.23 -6.30
C LYS A 191 -18.47 16.84 -5.36
N SER A 192 -18.07 17.06 -4.12
CA SER A 192 -18.88 17.66 -3.07
C SER A 192 -17.98 18.35 -2.05
N GLU A 193 -18.55 18.90 -1.00
CA GLU A 193 -17.81 19.56 0.06
C GLU A 193 -18.11 18.91 1.41
N ILE A 194 -17.08 18.76 2.23
CA ILE A 194 -17.20 18.34 3.65
C ILE A 194 -16.22 19.18 4.48
N PHE A 195 -16.65 19.64 5.63
CA PHE A 195 -15.83 20.45 6.56
C PHE A 195 -15.20 21.69 5.91
N GLY A 196 -15.88 22.31 4.93
CA GLY A 196 -15.34 23.46 4.18
C GLY A 196 -14.23 23.10 3.18
N LYS A 197 -14.11 21.82 2.79
CA LYS A 197 -13.05 21.31 1.88
C LYS A 197 -13.66 20.42 0.80
N GLU A 198 -12.99 20.36 -0.34
CA GLU A 198 -13.38 19.46 -1.44
C GLU A 198 -13.32 17.99 -0.99
N LEU A 199 -14.40 17.25 -1.28
CA LEU A 199 -14.44 15.80 -1.28
C LEU A 199 -14.59 15.31 -2.72
N THR A 200 -13.56 14.70 -3.26
CA THR A 200 -13.61 14.01 -4.54
C THR A 200 -13.93 12.54 -4.32
N ILE A 201 -14.99 12.05 -4.94
CA ILE A 201 -15.31 10.63 -5.05
C ILE A 201 -15.10 10.22 -6.49
N LEU A 202 -14.31 9.16 -6.73
CA LEU A 202 -13.95 8.74 -8.09
C LEU A 202 -13.75 7.22 -8.17
N PRO A 203 -13.88 6.63 -9.37
CA PRO A 203 -13.55 5.23 -9.60
C PRO A 203 -12.09 4.92 -9.25
N HIS A 204 -11.81 3.70 -8.73
CA HIS A 204 -10.46 3.29 -8.34
C HIS A 204 -9.42 3.52 -9.43
N PHE A 205 -9.77 3.23 -10.68
CA PHE A 205 -8.87 3.36 -11.84
C PHE A 205 -8.60 4.81 -12.27
N MET A 206 -9.35 5.78 -11.73
CA MET A 206 -9.15 7.21 -12.01
C MET A 206 -8.30 7.92 -10.96
N ILE A 207 -7.80 7.24 -9.95
CA ILE A 207 -7.04 7.88 -8.85
C ILE A 207 -5.80 8.63 -9.36
N SER A 208 -5.20 8.18 -10.44
CA SER A 208 -4.04 8.84 -11.07
C SER A 208 -4.33 10.25 -11.56
N THR A 209 -5.59 10.61 -11.81
CA THR A 209 -5.98 11.96 -12.28
C THR A 209 -5.97 13.02 -11.18
N GLU A 210 -5.73 12.64 -9.94
CA GLU A 210 -5.74 13.53 -8.77
C GLU A 210 -4.35 14.07 -8.39
N PHE A 211 -3.30 13.57 -9.06
CA PHE A 211 -1.89 13.87 -8.77
C PHE A 211 -1.09 14.36 -9.97
#